data_a555ce3e6900fc5aa2af6bbf3e488f6a
#
_entry.id   a555ce3e6900fc5aa2af6bbf3e488f6a
#
_cell.length_a   1.000
_cell.length_b   1.000
_cell.length_c   1.000
_cell.angle_alpha   90.00
_cell.angle_beta   90.00
_cell.angle_gamma   90.00
#
_symmetry.space_group_name_H-M   'P 1'
#
loop_
_entity.id
_entity.type
_entity.pdbx_description
1 polymer ?
#
loop_
_entity_poly.entity_id
_entity_poly.type
_entity_poly.pdbx_seq_one_letter_code
_entity_poly.pdbx_strand_id
1 'polypeptide(L)'
;MSRFLLVVPPLTGHVAPLRAVAAELLGRGHDVAWCGPEPTTSELTRAGRVYAAGDALEFAVERRPEGLRGFAALKFLWEQYLVPLADAMVPGVERAVAAFRPDVVLADQQAFAGALVASRRGLPWVTSASTSTELGDPLGTMPKIAAWVDRLQEDLRTRHKVSCGDLRFSPDLVLAFTTVSLTGPIADAHAVRFVGPALAPAPPVGFSWDRLDGRPLVLATLGTANAALGRRFLSECVDALAGMPDVQGLVVDPTGELLSEEVLMARRIPQAEVVRKAAAVICHGGHNTVSETLASGLPLVIAPIRDDQSMLAQQVEAAGVGLRLRFDRVKAPDIRGTLTEVLTEPAYAAAAARVRASFAAAGGVVAAADHLESLPR
;
A
#
# COMPACT_ATOMS: atom_id res chain seq x y z
N MET A 1 -13.81 -13.94 -22.17
CA MET A 1 -13.08 -12.66 -22.34
C MET A 1 -13.95 -11.56 -21.76
N SER A 2 -13.47 -10.84 -20.77
CA SER A 2 -14.17 -9.75 -20.08
C SER A 2 -13.32 -8.48 -20.11
N ARG A 3 -13.96 -7.31 -19.92
CA ARG A 3 -13.31 -6.00 -19.90
C ARG A 3 -13.31 -5.45 -18.50
N PHE A 4 -12.13 -5.22 -17.93
CA PHE A 4 -11.93 -4.70 -16.58
C PHE A 4 -11.41 -3.26 -16.63
N LEU A 5 -12.15 -2.32 -16.02
CA LEU A 5 -11.71 -0.94 -15.86
C LEU A 5 -11.16 -0.73 -14.44
N LEU A 6 -9.88 -0.45 -14.33
CA LEU A 6 -9.20 -0.23 -13.06
C LEU A 6 -9.17 1.26 -12.75
N VAL A 7 -9.86 1.68 -11.70
CA VAL A 7 -9.96 3.09 -11.29
C VAL A 7 -9.07 3.32 -10.07
N VAL A 8 -8.07 4.20 -10.21
CA VAL A 8 -6.99 4.37 -9.23
C VAL A 8 -6.73 5.83 -8.87
N PRO A 9 -6.30 6.11 -7.63
CA PRO A 9 -5.78 7.42 -7.26
C PRO A 9 -4.33 7.56 -7.77
N PRO A 10 -3.74 8.78 -7.81
CA PRO A 10 -2.37 9.01 -8.27
C PRO A 10 -1.32 8.64 -7.21
N LEU A 11 -1.42 7.44 -6.66
CA LEU A 11 -0.60 6.95 -5.54
C LEU A 11 0.06 5.62 -5.88
N THR A 12 1.39 5.58 -5.86
CA THR A 12 2.19 4.37 -6.18
C THR A 12 1.75 3.15 -5.39
N GLY A 13 1.49 3.32 -4.08
CA GLY A 13 1.09 2.22 -3.19
C GLY A 13 -0.23 1.57 -3.56
N HIS A 14 -1.15 2.35 -4.13
CA HIS A 14 -2.49 1.92 -4.55
C HIS A 14 -2.50 1.30 -5.95
N VAL A 15 -1.65 1.78 -6.84
CA VAL A 15 -1.53 1.25 -8.21
C VAL A 15 -0.74 -0.06 -8.26
N ALA A 16 0.27 -0.23 -7.38
CA ALA A 16 1.18 -1.37 -7.43
C ALA A 16 0.49 -2.75 -7.38
N PRO A 17 -0.43 -3.05 -6.43
CA PRO A 17 -1.11 -4.34 -6.40
C PRO A 17 -1.99 -4.55 -7.64
N LEU A 18 -2.67 -3.51 -8.11
CA LEU A 18 -3.51 -3.60 -9.30
C LEU A 18 -2.72 -3.84 -10.58
N ARG A 19 -1.46 -3.38 -10.68
CA ARG A 19 -0.59 -3.73 -11.82
C ARG A 19 -0.34 -5.23 -11.92
N ALA A 20 -0.14 -5.90 -10.79
CA ALA A 20 0.06 -7.34 -10.78
C ALA A 20 -1.22 -8.08 -11.20
N VAL A 21 -2.38 -7.65 -10.70
CA VAL A 21 -3.69 -8.19 -11.09
C VAL A 21 -3.99 -7.94 -12.57
N ALA A 22 -3.70 -6.73 -13.07
CA ALA A 22 -3.88 -6.39 -14.48
C ALA A 22 -3.03 -7.27 -15.41
N ALA A 23 -1.78 -7.53 -15.03
CA ALA A 23 -0.89 -8.40 -15.79
C ALA A 23 -1.43 -9.85 -15.87
N GLU A 24 -1.95 -10.37 -14.76
CA GLU A 24 -2.59 -11.69 -14.71
C GLU A 24 -3.84 -11.73 -15.59
N LEU A 25 -4.73 -10.74 -15.48
CA LEU A 25 -5.95 -10.67 -16.30
C LEU A 25 -5.62 -10.59 -17.81
N LEU A 26 -4.64 -9.77 -18.20
CA LEU A 26 -4.16 -9.70 -19.58
C LEU A 26 -3.57 -11.04 -20.05
N GLY A 27 -2.79 -11.71 -19.19
CA GLY A 27 -2.24 -13.04 -19.47
C GLY A 27 -3.31 -14.12 -19.69
N ARG A 28 -4.50 -13.96 -19.07
CA ARG A 28 -5.68 -14.82 -19.26
C ARG A 28 -6.53 -14.42 -20.47
N GLY A 29 -6.14 -13.39 -21.25
CA GLY A 29 -6.83 -12.94 -22.44
C GLY A 29 -8.02 -12.01 -22.20
N HIS A 30 -8.07 -11.33 -21.04
CA HIS A 30 -9.03 -10.27 -20.78
C HIS A 30 -8.55 -8.93 -21.30
N ASP A 31 -9.48 -8.00 -21.56
CA ASP A 31 -9.15 -6.59 -21.82
C ASP A 31 -9.06 -5.82 -20.52
N VAL A 32 -7.99 -5.05 -20.33
CA VAL A 32 -7.78 -4.21 -19.16
C VAL A 32 -7.50 -2.77 -19.58
N ALA A 33 -8.18 -1.83 -18.94
CA ALA A 33 -7.90 -0.41 -19.06
C ALA A 33 -7.81 0.25 -17.69
N TRP A 34 -7.08 1.35 -17.63
CA TRP A 34 -6.87 2.15 -16.45
C TRP A 34 -7.63 3.47 -16.54
N CYS A 35 -8.02 4.00 -15.39
CA CYS A 35 -8.66 5.31 -15.29
C CYS A 35 -8.17 5.99 -14.02
N GLY A 36 -7.62 7.19 -14.15
CA GLY A 36 -7.11 7.95 -13.00
C GLY A 36 -6.55 9.31 -13.39
N PRO A 37 -6.08 10.09 -12.40
CA PRO A 37 -5.49 11.41 -12.64
C PRO A 37 -4.18 11.32 -13.43
N GLU A 38 -4.08 12.11 -14.50
CA GLU A 38 -2.92 12.18 -15.37
C GLU A 38 -1.97 13.35 -14.98
N PRO A 39 -0.66 13.26 -15.23
CA PRO A 39 0.04 12.18 -15.96
C PRO A 39 0.43 10.96 -15.10
N THR A 40 0.24 11.04 -13.79
CA THR A 40 0.73 10.04 -12.83
C THR A 40 0.20 8.63 -13.11
N THR A 41 -1.07 8.50 -13.54
CA THR A 41 -1.63 7.17 -13.84
C THR A 41 -0.87 6.48 -14.97
N SER A 42 -0.57 7.17 -16.07
CA SER A 42 0.22 6.62 -17.17
C SER A 42 1.64 6.23 -16.72
N GLU A 43 2.28 7.05 -15.90
CA GLU A 43 3.61 6.79 -15.37
C GLU A 43 3.64 5.56 -14.46
N LEU A 44 2.64 5.40 -13.59
CA LEU A 44 2.58 4.31 -12.61
C LEU A 44 2.16 2.98 -13.23
N THR A 45 1.23 2.99 -14.20
CA THR A 45 0.73 1.77 -14.85
C THR A 45 1.71 1.20 -15.87
N ARG A 46 2.49 2.06 -16.52
CA ARG A 46 3.58 1.75 -17.45
C ARG A 46 3.18 1.06 -18.75
N ALA A 47 1.96 0.57 -18.86
CA ALA A 47 1.46 -0.08 -20.06
C ALA A 47 -0.08 -0.15 -20.04
N GLY A 48 -0.67 -0.29 -21.21
CA GLY A 48 -2.10 -0.45 -21.39
C GLY A 48 -2.79 0.86 -21.74
N ARG A 49 -4.11 0.75 -21.96
CA ARG A 49 -4.96 1.91 -22.25
C ARG A 49 -5.26 2.67 -20.97
N VAL A 50 -4.99 3.97 -20.97
CA VAL A 50 -5.30 4.86 -19.84
C VAL A 50 -6.34 5.88 -20.28
N TYR A 51 -7.34 6.11 -19.43
CA TYR A 51 -8.34 7.15 -19.55
C TYR A 51 -8.11 8.20 -18.47
N ALA A 52 -7.93 9.45 -18.87
CA ALA A 52 -7.70 10.55 -17.94
C ALA A 52 -8.96 10.85 -17.10
N ALA A 53 -8.80 10.89 -15.79
CA ALA A 53 -9.82 11.24 -14.81
C ALA A 53 -9.25 12.18 -13.74
N GLY A 54 -9.23 13.47 -14.02
CA GLY A 54 -8.64 14.51 -13.16
C GLY A 54 -7.16 14.79 -13.49
N ASP A 55 -6.65 15.82 -12.80
CA ASP A 55 -5.25 16.25 -12.88
C ASP A 55 -4.49 15.78 -11.63
N ALA A 56 -3.45 15.00 -11.82
CA ALA A 56 -2.64 14.48 -10.72
C ALA A 56 -1.91 15.59 -9.94
N LEU A 57 -1.60 16.71 -10.57
CA LEU A 57 -0.93 17.84 -9.89
C LEU A 57 -1.80 18.48 -8.81
N GLU A 58 -3.13 18.41 -8.95
CA GLU A 58 -4.06 18.89 -7.92
C GLU A 58 -4.03 18.02 -6.66
N PHE A 59 -3.67 16.74 -6.82
CA PHE A 59 -3.69 15.70 -5.77
C PHE A 59 -2.28 15.17 -5.44
N ALA A 60 -1.24 15.93 -5.76
CA ALA A 60 0.13 15.54 -5.45
C ALA A 60 0.37 15.49 -3.94
N VAL A 61 1.09 14.45 -3.49
CA VAL A 61 1.38 14.23 -2.06
C VAL A 61 2.16 15.40 -1.44
N GLU A 62 2.94 16.10 -2.25
CA GLU A 62 3.73 17.27 -1.87
C GLU A 62 2.88 18.49 -1.49
N ARG A 63 1.61 18.52 -1.90
CA ARG A 63 0.67 19.59 -1.51
C ARG A 63 0.09 19.41 -0.10
N ARG A 64 0.35 18.27 0.52
CA ARG A 64 -0.11 18.01 1.88
C ARG A 64 0.69 18.87 2.87
N PRO A 65 0.02 19.62 3.77
CA PRO A 65 0.71 20.40 4.80
C PRO A 65 1.57 19.49 5.69
N GLU A 66 2.77 19.95 6.01
CA GLU A 66 3.66 19.26 6.94
C GLU A 66 3.07 19.25 8.37
N GLY A 67 3.48 18.27 9.16
CA GLY A 67 3.15 18.20 10.59
C GLY A 67 1.72 17.76 10.93
N LEU A 68 0.86 17.46 9.95
CA LEU A 68 -0.49 16.97 10.21
C LEU A 68 -0.45 15.60 10.91
N ARG A 69 -1.15 15.47 12.06
CA ARG A 69 -1.23 14.24 12.86
C ARG A 69 -2.64 14.00 13.40
N GLY A 70 -2.93 12.74 13.74
CA GLY A 70 -4.20 12.36 14.36
C GLY A 70 -5.41 12.84 13.55
N PHE A 71 -6.40 13.42 14.22
CA PHE A 71 -7.63 13.85 13.59
C PHE A 71 -7.42 14.94 12.50
N ALA A 72 -6.44 15.83 12.65
CA ALA A 72 -6.15 16.83 11.62
C ALA A 72 -5.66 16.19 10.30
N ALA A 73 -4.87 15.12 10.40
CA ALA A 73 -4.44 14.36 9.23
C ALA A 73 -5.61 13.61 8.57
N LEU A 74 -6.48 12.99 9.39
CA LEU A 74 -7.68 12.30 8.88
C LEU A 74 -8.65 13.30 8.23
N LYS A 75 -8.84 14.47 8.84
CA LYS A 75 -9.68 15.53 8.29
C LYS A 75 -9.15 16.02 6.94
N PHE A 76 -7.84 16.26 6.83
CA PHE A 76 -7.21 16.61 5.57
C PHE A 76 -7.43 15.52 4.51
N LEU A 77 -7.20 14.25 4.87
CA LEU A 77 -7.38 13.11 3.96
C LEU A 77 -8.80 13.08 3.39
N TRP A 78 -9.81 13.23 4.22
CA TRP A 78 -11.20 13.15 3.76
C TRP A 78 -11.68 14.41 3.06
N GLU A 79 -11.53 15.60 3.68
CA GLU A 79 -12.11 16.83 3.16
C GLU A 79 -11.29 17.51 2.06
N GLN A 80 -9.96 17.33 2.06
CA GLN A 80 -9.06 18.00 1.12
C GLN A 80 -8.45 17.07 0.07
N TYR A 81 -8.61 15.76 0.24
CA TYR A 81 -8.07 14.80 -0.72
C TYR A 81 -9.15 13.85 -1.27
N LEU A 82 -9.73 12.95 -0.49
CA LEU A 82 -10.61 11.89 -0.99
C LEU A 82 -11.90 12.41 -1.63
N VAL A 83 -12.59 13.35 -0.95
CA VAL A 83 -13.84 13.95 -1.45
C VAL A 83 -13.58 14.79 -2.71
N PRO A 84 -12.62 15.74 -2.73
CA PRO A 84 -12.30 16.48 -3.94
C PRO A 84 -11.78 15.60 -5.09
N LEU A 85 -10.98 14.57 -4.79
CA LEU A 85 -10.51 13.61 -5.78
C LEU A 85 -11.68 12.87 -6.45
N ALA A 86 -12.66 12.43 -5.67
CA ALA A 86 -13.85 11.77 -6.20
C ALA A 86 -14.62 12.70 -7.16
N ASP A 87 -14.87 13.94 -6.74
CA ASP A 87 -15.57 14.94 -7.57
C ASP A 87 -14.81 15.22 -8.88
N ALA A 88 -13.50 15.37 -8.81
CA ALA A 88 -12.65 15.62 -9.99
C ALA A 88 -12.58 14.42 -10.95
N MET A 89 -12.59 13.21 -10.41
CA MET A 89 -12.46 11.98 -11.22
C MET A 89 -13.77 11.56 -11.90
N VAL A 90 -14.93 11.80 -11.30
CA VAL A 90 -16.23 11.28 -11.81
C VAL A 90 -16.46 11.58 -13.29
N PRO A 91 -16.25 12.81 -13.84
CA PRO A 91 -16.47 13.06 -15.26
C PRO A 91 -15.56 12.24 -16.19
N GLY A 92 -14.31 11.97 -15.75
CA GLY A 92 -13.35 11.15 -16.48
C GLY A 92 -13.72 9.67 -16.46
N VAL A 93 -14.10 9.16 -15.30
CA VAL A 93 -14.58 7.76 -15.15
C VAL A 93 -15.84 7.51 -15.98
N GLU A 94 -16.78 8.47 -16.05
CA GLU A 94 -17.95 8.38 -16.93
C GLU A 94 -17.56 8.24 -18.41
N ARG A 95 -16.61 9.05 -18.87
CA ARG A 95 -16.10 8.94 -20.25
C ARG A 95 -15.40 7.61 -20.49
N ALA A 96 -14.61 7.15 -19.53
CA ALA A 96 -13.93 5.85 -19.62
C ALA A 96 -14.93 4.68 -19.72
N VAL A 97 -15.96 4.66 -18.87
CA VAL A 97 -17.03 3.65 -18.90
C VAL A 97 -17.77 3.68 -20.23
N ALA A 98 -18.13 4.86 -20.75
CA ALA A 98 -18.83 4.98 -22.03
C ALA A 98 -17.97 4.50 -23.22
N ALA A 99 -16.67 4.80 -23.22
CA ALA A 99 -15.76 4.46 -24.29
C ALA A 99 -15.27 3.01 -24.25
N PHE A 100 -14.88 2.53 -23.08
CA PHE A 100 -14.34 1.19 -22.89
C PHE A 100 -15.44 0.12 -22.73
N ARG A 101 -16.58 0.52 -22.18
CA ARG A 101 -17.72 -0.39 -21.89
C ARG A 101 -17.28 -1.59 -21.06
N PRO A 102 -16.76 -1.39 -19.83
CA PRO A 102 -16.29 -2.47 -19.00
C PRO A 102 -17.43 -3.39 -18.57
N ASP A 103 -17.10 -4.67 -18.36
CA ASP A 103 -18.00 -5.62 -17.73
C ASP A 103 -17.94 -5.52 -16.20
N VAL A 104 -16.76 -5.14 -15.67
CA VAL A 104 -16.52 -4.95 -14.22
C VAL A 104 -15.63 -3.71 -14.02
N VAL A 105 -15.96 -2.92 -12.99
CA VAL A 105 -15.11 -1.83 -12.50
C VAL A 105 -14.36 -2.30 -11.27
N LEU A 106 -13.03 -2.24 -11.31
CA LEU A 106 -12.16 -2.51 -10.16
C LEU A 106 -11.67 -1.17 -9.60
N ALA A 107 -12.27 -0.71 -8.52
CA ALA A 107 -11.99 0.59 -7.92
C ALA A 107 -11.06 0.43 -6.69
N ASP A 108 -9.98 1.20 -6.65
CA ASP A 108 -9.22 1.32 -5.42
C ASP A 108 -10.08 1.93 -4.30
N GLN A 109 -9.89 1.49 -3.05
CA GLN A 109 -10.66 1.93 -1.88
C GLN A 109 -10.59 3.44 -1.62
N GLN A 110 -9.67 4.16 -2.25
CA GLN A 110 -9.54 5.62 -2.21
C GLN A 110 -9.98 6.31 -3.51
N ALA A 111 -10.39 5.57 -4.53
CA ALA A 111 -10.88 6.10 -5.80
C ALA A 111 -12.42 6.01 -5.87
N PHE A 112 -13.14 6.73 -5.00
CA PHE A 112 -14.60 6.67 -4.84
C PHE A 112 -15.37 6.94 -6.13
N ALA A 113 -14.76 7.65 -7.10
CA ALA A 113 -15.37 7.88 -8.41
C ALA A 113 -15.70 6.56 -9.14
N GLY A 114 -14.89 5.51 -8.95
CA GLY A 114 -15.16 4.19 -9.50
C GLY A 114 -16.45 3.60 -8.94
N ALA A 115 -16.62 3.60 -7.62
CA ALA A 115 -17.84 3.15 -6.93
C ALA A 115 -19.07 3.97 -7.33
N LEU A 116 -18.94 5.30 -7.35
CA LEU A 116 -20.03 6.22 -7.71
C LEU A 116 -20.52 5.96 -9.15
N VAL A 117 -19.61 5.88 -10.11
CA VAL A 117 -19.97 5.70 -11.53
C VAL A 117 -20.48 4.30 -11.79
N ALA A 118 -19.84 3.28 -11.24
CA ALA A 118 -20.29 1.89 -11.39
C ALA A 118 -21.70 1.71 -10.83
N SER A 119 -21.97 2.16 -9.61
CA SER A 119 -23.30 2.10 -8.99
C SER A 119 -24.35 2.85 -9.80
N ARG A 120 -24.05 4.06 -10.29
CA ARG A 120 -24.96 4.84 -11.13
C ARG A 120 -25.30 4.16 -12.45
N ARG A 121 -24.35 3.40 -13.00
CA ARG A 121 -24.49 2.69 -14.28
C ARG A 121 -25.00 1.26 -14.12
N GLY A 122 -25.21 0.79 -12.89
CA GLY A 122 -25.62 -0.59 -12.62
C GLY A 122 -24.56 -1.63 -13.04
N LEU A 123 -23.27 -1.25 -12.99
CA LEU A 123 -22.16 -2.13 -13.30
C LEU A 123 -21.69 -2.84 -12.02
N PRO A 124 -21.36 -4.13 -12.09
CA PRO A 124 -20.65 -4.80 -11.01
C PRO A 124 -19.33 -4.07 -10.72
N TRP A 125 -19.04 -3.90 -9.44
CA TRP A 125 -17.75 -3.29 -9.07
C TRP A 125 -17.09 -4.03 -7.91
N VAL A 126 -15.79 -3.93 -7.84
CA VAL A 126 -14.93 -4.59 -6.87
C VAL A 126 -14.05 -3.58 -6.20
N THR A 127 -13.89 -3.67 -4.91
CA THR A 127 -12.89 -2.88 -4.19
C THR A 127 -11.52 -3.54 -4.25
N SER A 128 -10.52 -2.77 -4.64
CA SER A 128 -9.11 -3.06 -4.40
C SER A 128 -8.71 -2.48 -3.05
N ALA A 129 -8.69 -3.30 -2.01
CA ALA A 129 -8.23 -2.88 -0.69
C ALA A 129 -6.70 -2.89 -0.64
N SER A 130 -6.09 -1.83 -1.14
CA SER A 130 -4.64 -1.62 -1.23
C SER A 130 -3.96 -1.37 0.11
N THR A 131 -4.74 -1.09 1.17
CA THR A 131 -4.29 -1.11 2.56
C THR A 131 -5.23 -1.96 3.41
N SER A 132 -4.68 -2.64 4.41
CA SER A 132 -5.43 -3.51 5.31
C SER A 132 -6.13 -2.78 6.45
N THR A 133 -5.79 -1.53 6.67
CA THR A 133 -6.11 -0.83 7.92
C THR A 133 -7.58 -0.47 8.07
N GLU A 134 -8.28 -0.25 6.95
CA GLU A 134 -9.70 0.07 6.96
C GLU A 134 -10.62 -1.16 7.03
N LEU A 135 -10.08 -2.36 6.78
CA LEU A 135 -10.86 -3.61 6.81
C LEU A 135 -11.39 -3.97 8.21
N GLY A 136 -10.70 -3.52 9.26
CA GLY A 136 -11.00 -3.85 10.65
C GLY A 136 -11.90 -2.84 11.40
N ASP A 137 -12.61 -1.96 10.70
CA ASP A 137 -13.40 -0.86 11.29
C ASP A 137 -12.59 0.01 12.28
N PRO A 138 -11.58 0.74 11.79
CA PRO A 138 -10.70 1.56 12.64
C PRO A 138 -11.43 2.69 13.38
N LEU A 139 -12.65 3.04 12.95
CA LEU A 139 -13.45 4.12 13.52
C LEU A 139 -14.50 3.62 14.51
N GLY A 140 -14.68 2.31 14.70
CA GLY A 140 -15.69 1.72 15.56
C GLY A 140 -15.63 2.18 17.01
N THR A 141 -14.43 2.50 17.52
CA THR A 141 -14.24 3.08 18.85
C THR A 141 -14.40 4.61 18.89
N MET A 142 -14.63 5.26 17.75
CA MET A 142 -14.70 6.71 17.60
C MET A 142 -16.01 7.15 16.92
N PRO A 143 -17.18 6.96 17.53
CA PRO A 143 -18.48 7.10 16.85
C PRO A 143 -18.75 8.48 16.26
N LYS A 144 -18.20 9.55 16.86
CA LYS A 144 -18.32 10.92 16.29
C LYS A 144 -17.53 11.09 14.99
N ILE A 145 -16.38 10.44 14.89
CA ILE A 145 -15.54 10.47 13.70
C ILE A 145 -16.17 9.57 12.63
N ALA A 146 -16.65 8.38 12.99
CA ALA A 146 -17.38 7.52 12.07
C ALA A 146 -18.58 8.25 11.45
N ALA A 147 -19.44 8.85 12.28
CA ALA A 147 -20.59 9.62 11.80
C ALA A 147 -20.22 10.85 10.94
N TRP A 148 -19.04 11.45 11.16
CA TRP A 148 -18.54 12.51 10.29
C TRP A 148 -18.10 11.97 8.93
N VAL A 149 -17.39 10.84 8.88
CA VAL A 149 -17.02 10.15 7.63
C VAL A 149 -18.27 9.72 6.84
N ASP A 150 -19.27 9.16 7.53
CA ASP A 150 -20.54 8.75 6.91
C ASP A 150 -21.26 9.93 6.25
N ARG A 151 -21.30 11.11 6.91
CA ARG A 151 -21.86 12.32 6.31
C ARG A 151 -21.12 12.77 5.06
N LEU A 152 -19.79 12.73 5.05
CA LEU A 152 -19.01 13.08 3.86
C LEU A 152 -19.31 12.14 2.68
N GLN A 153 -19.46 10.85 2.94
CA GLN A 153 -19.85 9.88 1.92
C GLN A 153 -21.30 10.11 1.45
N GLU A 154 -22.23 10.43 2.37
CA GLU A 154 -23.63 10.74 2.03
C GLU A 154 -23.73 11.98 1.15
N ASP A 155 -22.96 13.04 1.46
CA ASP A 155 -22.89 14.24 0.65
C ASP A 155 -22.37 13.96 -0.76
N LEU A 156 -21.36 13.08 -0.90
CA LEU A 156 -20.87 12.61 -2.20
C LEU A 156 -21.96 11.84 -2.95
N ARG A 157 -22.62 10.87 -2.32
CA ARG A 157 -23.70 10.09 -2.94
C ARG A 157 -24.83 10.99 -3.42
N THR A 158 -25.23 11.95 -2.60
CA THR A 158 -26.30 12.92 -2.93
C THR A 158 -25.92 13.78 -4.12
N ARG A 159 -24.70 14.37 -4.14
CA ARG A 159 -24.22 15.18 -5.27
C ARG A 159 -24.19 14.41 -6.57
N HIS A 160 -23.76 13.16 -6.52
CA HIS A 160 -23.63 12.30 -7.68
C HIS A 160 -24.88 11.46 -7.98
N LYS A 161 -25.98 11.64 -7.22
CA LYS A 161 -27.30 10.98 -7.41
C LYS A 161 -27.17 9.45 -7.42
N VAL A 162 -26.45 8.92 -6.44
CA VAL A 162 -26.21 7.48 -6.29
C VAL A 162 -26.80 6.98 -4.97
N SER A 163 -27.48 5.83 -5.01
CA SER A 163 -27.94 5.13 -3.81
C SER A 163 -27.13 3.83 -3.68
N CYS A 164 -26.02 3.90 -2.99
CA CYS A 164 -25.17 2.76 -2.66
C CYS A 164 -24.72 2.84 -1.21
N GLY A 165 -24.08 1.79 -0.71
CA GLY A 165 -23.51 1.73 0.63
C GLY A 165 -22.21 2.54 0.78
N ASP A 166 -21.28 1.99 1.53
CA ASP A 166 -19.96 2.57 1.72
C ASP A 166 -19.20 2.64 0.39
N LEU A 167 -18.66 3.82 0.05
CA LEU A 167 -17.93 4.03 -1.20
C LEU A 167 -16.54 3.37 -1.20
N ARG A 168 -16.05 2.97 -0.02
CA ARG A 168 -14.76 2.27 0.14
C ARG A 168 -14.86 0.78 -0.17
N PHE A 169 -16.04 0.18 0.06
CA PHE A 169 -16.22 -1.25 0.04
C PHE A 169 -17.41 -1.67 -0.84
N SER A 170 -17.11 -2.45 -1.86
CA SER A 170 -18.11 -3.01 -2.74
C SER A 170 -18.97 -4.05 -2.01
N PRO A 171 -20.29 -4.06 -2.24
CA PRO A 171 -21.13 -5.15 -1.79
C PRO A 171 -20.88 -6.45 -2.56
N ASP A 172 -20.30 -6.37 -3.77
CA ASP A 172 -20.09 -7.53 -4.63
C ASP A 172 -18.82 -8.29 -4.24
N LEU A 173 -17.70 -7.58 -4.07
CA LEU A 173 -16.41 -8.18 -3.75
C LEU A 173 -15.41 -7.13 -3.25
N VAL A 174 -14.68 -7.44 -2.19
CA VAL A 174 -13.51 -6.70 -1.72
C VAL A 174 -12.28 -7.60 -1.79
N LEU A 175 -11.32 -7.28 -2.64
CA LEU A 175 -10.03 -7.97 -2.73
C LEU A 175 -9.06 -7.36 -1.72
N ALA A 176 -8.73 -8.11 -0.68
CA ALA A 176 -7.78 -7.70 0.35
C ALA A 176 -6.40 -8.31 0.06
N PHE A 177 -5.42 -7.44 -0.28
CA PHE A 177 -4.04 -7.87 -0.59
C PHE A 177 -3.21 -8.16 0.66
N THR A 178 -3.77 -8.94 1.55
CA THR A 178 -3.22 -9.35 2.83
C THR A 178 -3.88 -10.66 3.29
N THR A 179 -3.64 -11.09 4.54
CA THR A 179 -4.36 -12.22 5.15
C THR A 179 -4.68 -11.93 6.62
N VAL A 180 -5.62 -12.70 7.18
CA VAL A 180 -6.00 -12.64 8.60
C VAL A 180 -4.81 -12.88 9.54
N SER A 181 -3.77 -13.59 9.09
CA SER A 181 -2.54 -13.80 9.87
C SER A 181 -1.77 -12.50 10.16
N LEU A 182 -1.97 -11.44 9.35
CA LEU A 182 -1.41 -10.12 9.61
C LEU A 182 -2.44 -9.18 10.26
N THR A 183 -3.67 -9.14 9.73
CA THR A 183 -4.67 -8.16 10.17
C THR A 183 -5.33 -8.50 11.50
N GLY A 184 -5.27 -9.78 11.89
CA GLY A 184 -6.21 -10.32 12.86
C GLY A 184 -7.61 -10.52 12.26
N PRO A 185 -8.59 -11.01 13.06
CA PRO A 185 -9.97 -11.14 12.65
C PRO A 185 -10.57 -9.78 12.27
N ILE A 186 -11.36 -9.73 11.20
CA ILE A 186 -12.16 -8.57 10.80
C ILE A 186 -13.64 -8.90 10.92
N ALA A 187 -14.45 -7.86 11.14
CA ALA A 187 -15.90 -8.03 11.12
C ALA A 187 -16.35 -8.45 9.69
N ASP A 188 -17.21 -9.45 9.61
CA ASP A 188 -17.73 -10.00 8.34
C ASP A 188 -18.84 -9.09 7.75
N ALA A 189 -18.55 -7.79 7.69
CA ALA A 189 -19.50 -6.80 7.17
C ALA A 189 -19.49 -6.71 5.63
N HIS A 190 -18.47 -7.30 4.96
CA HIS A 190 -18.25 -7.15 3.52
C HIS A 190 -17.91 -8.49 2.87
N ALA A 191 -18.12 -8.58 1.55
CA ALA A 191 -17.69 -9.72 0.74
C ALA A 191 -16.17 -9.77 0.57
N VAL A 192 -15.41 -9.75 1.68
CA VAL A 192 -13.95 -9.70 1.68
C VAL A 192 -13.36 -11.05 1.30
N ARG A 193 -12.41 -11.02 0.36
CA ARG A 193 -11.56 -12.16 0.00
C ARG A 193 -10.11 -11.78 0.24
N PHE A 194 -9.49 -12.47 1.18
CA PHE A 194 -8.08 -12.34 1.48
C PHE A 194 -7.27 -13.11 0.45
N VAL A 195 -6.68 -12.40 -0.50
CA VAL A 195 -5.91 -13.01 -1.59
C VAL A 195 -4.40 -13.02 -1.35
N GLY A 196 -3.94 -12.42 -0.24
CA GLY A 196 -2.50 -12.22 -0.03
C GLY A 196 -1.94 -11.10 -0.90
N PRO A 197 -0.64 -10.77 -0.75
CA PRO A 197 -0.04 -9.64 -1.44
C PRO A 197 0.01 -9.87 -2.96
N ALA A 198 -0.38 -8.84 -3.72
CA ALA A 198 -0.22 -8.82 -5.17
C ALA A 198 1.14 -8.19 -5.52
N LEU A 199 2.16 -9.03 -5.63
CA LEU A 199 3.54 -8.60 -5.90
C LEU A 199 3.81 -8.60 -7.40
N ALA A 200 4.00 -7.42 -7.99
CA ALA A 200 4.42 -7.28 -9.38
C ALA A 200 5.95 -7.29 -9.49
N PRO A 201 6.51 -7.85 -10.56
CA PRO A 201 7.92 -7.66 -10.86
C PRO A 201 8.24 -6.16 -10.93
N ALA A 202 9.26 -5.75 -10.18
CA ALA A 202 9.78 -4.39 -10.28
C ALA A 202 10.57 -4.24 -11.60
N PRO A 203 10.63 -3.03 -12.17
CA PRO A 203 11.52 -2.79 -13.27
C PRO A 203 12.97 -3.01 -12.83
N PRO A 204 13.85 -3.46 -13.72
CA PRO A 204 15.25 -3.63 -13.38
C PRO A 204 15.84 -2.29 -12.94
N VAL A 205 16.36 -2.26 -11.74
CA VAL A 205 17.14 -1.15 -11.20
C VAL A 205 18.55 -1.68 -11.00
N GLY A 206 19.54 -0.97 -11.55
CA GLY A 206 20.93 -1.34 -11.35
C GLY A 206 21.29 -1.35 -9.86
N PHE A 207 21.85 -2.45 -9.40
CA PHE A 207 22.35 -2.60 -8.04
C PHE A 207 23.65 -3.41 -8.05
N SER A 208 24.65 -2.94 -7.34
CA SER A 208 25.96 -3.59 -7.25
C SER A 208 25.92 -4.72 -6.21
N TRP A 209 25.53 -5.90 -6.66
CA TRP A 209 25.39 -7.10 -5.82
C TRP A 209 26.72 -7.58 -5.22
N ASP A 210 27.83 -7.28 -5.88
CA ASP A 210 29.21 -7.55 -5.45
C ASP A 210 29.62 -6.79 -4.18
N ARG A 211 28.89 -5.75 -3.81
CA ARG A 211 29.08 -5.03 -2.55
C ARG A 211 28.54 -5.75 -1.33
N LEU A 212 27.75 -6.82 -1.51
CA LEU A 212 27.27 -7.64 -0.41
C LEU A 212 28.40 -8.57 0.06
N ASP A 213 28.77 -8.49 1.34
CA ASP A 213 29.92 -9.17 1.91
C ASP A 213 29.62 -10.51 2.58
N GLY A 214 28.35 -10.96 2.53
CA GLY A 214 27.90 -12.23 3.07
C GLY A 214 27.41 -12.17 4.52
N ARG A 215 27.58 -11.07 5.23
CA ARG A 215 26.92 -10.85 6.54
C ARG A 215 25.40 -10.75 6.37
N PRO A 216 24.62 -11.04 7.44
CA PRO A 216 23.18 -10.78 7.45
C PRO A 216 22.87 -9.35 7.03
N LEU A 217 22.13 -9.18 5.93
CA LEU A 217 21.80 -7.86 5.38
C LEU A 217 20.59 -7.26 6.10
N VAL A 218 20.73 -6.03 6.58
CA VAL A 218 19.61 -5.23 7.11
C VAL A 218 19.33 -4.07 6.18
N LEU A 219 18.11 -4.05 5.64
CA LEU A 219 17.64 -2.97 4.78
C LEU A 219 16.89 -1.90 5.60
N ALA A 220 17.25 -0.63 5.45
CA ALA A 220 16.46 0.50 5.94
C ALA A 220 15.89 1.32 4.77
N THR A 221 14.55 1.46 4.70
CA THR A 221 13.87 2.18 3.63
C THR A 221 12.59 2.87 4.12
N LEU A 222 12.34 4.09 3.64
CA LEU A 222 11.11 4.84 3.93
C LEU A 222 10.16 4.94 2.73
N GLY A 223 10.40 4.12 1.69
CA GLY A 223 9.64 4.21 0.44
C GLY A 223 9.88 5.52 -0.31
N THR A 224 9.09 5.76 -1.36
CA THR A 224 9.29 6.90 -2.26
C THR A 224 8.66 8.20 -1.77
N ALA A 225 7.57 8.13 -1.00
CA ALA A 225 6.76 9.29 -0.62
C ALA A 225 7.28 10.07 0.62
N ASN A 226 8.33 9.60 1.29
CA ASN A 226 8.81 10.14 2.57
C ASN A 226 10.26 10.64 2.53
N ALA A 227 10.85 10.81 1.35
CA ALA A 227 12.26 11.18 1.20
C ALA A 227 12.63 12.46 1.97
N ALA A 228 11.85 13.52 1.84
CA ALA A 228 12.10 14.80 2.49
C ALA A 228 12.01 14.74 4.03
N LEU A 229 11.13 13.90 4.57
CA LEU A 229 10.93 13.77 6.02
C LEU A 229 11.90 12.79 6.68
N GLY A 230 12.55 11.94 5.88
CA GLY A 230 13.30 10.79 6.36
C GLY A 230 14.70 11.04 6.84
N ARG A 231 15.32 12.16 6.48
CA ARG A 231 16.77 12.39 6.66
C ARG A 231 17.28 12.09 8.06
N ARG A 232 16.63 12.66 9.08
CA ARG A 232 17.03 12.44 10.48
C ARG A 232 16.97 10.96 10.86
N PHE A 233 15.85 10.30 10.54
CA PHE A 233 15.66 8.89 10.88
C PHE A 233 16.65 7.99 10.13
N LEU A 234 16.87 8.23 8.84
CA LEU A 234 17.84 7.48 8.06
C LEU A 234 19.28 7.69 8.56
N SER A 235 19.65 8.92 9.03
CA SER A 235 20.93 9.14 9.69
C SER A 235 21.09 8.30 10.96
N GLU A 236 20.04 8.23 11.81
CA GLU A 236 20.06 7.37 12.99
C GLU A 236 20.14 5.87 12.63
N CYS A 237 19.55 5.46 11.49
CA CYS A 237 19.71 4.10 10.97
C CYS A 237 21.16 3.84 10.51
N VAL A 238 21.81 4.80 9.85
CA VAL A 238 23.22 4.69 9.46
C VAL A 238 24.10 4.51 10.71
N ASP A 239 23.94 5.37 11.71
CA ASP A 239 24.71 5.30 12.95
C ASP A 239 24.45 4.00 13.74
N ALA A 240 23.20 3.51 13.70
CA ALA A 240 22.85 2.25 14.34
C ALA A 240 23.52 1.06 13.65
N LEU A 241 23.46 0.99 12.32
CA LEU A 241 24.00 -0.12 11.52
C LEU A 241 25.52 -0.10 11.47
N ALA A 242 26.16 1.07 11.44
CA ALA A 242 27.61 1.19 11.56
C ALA A 242 28.14 0.62 12.89
N GLY A 243 27.35 0.72 13.96
CA GLY A 243 27.70 0.15 15.26
C GLY A 243 27.36 -1.34 15.43
N MET A 244 27.02 -2.08 14.35
CA MET A 244 26.66 -3.51 14.37
C MET A 244 27.58 -4.31 13.44
N PRO A 245 28.78 -4.72 13.89
CA PRO A 245 29.78 -5.36 13.02
C PRO A 245 29.34 -6.70 12.43
N ASP A 246 28.40 -7.39 13.08
CA ASP A 246 27.90 -8.71 12.67
C ASP A 246 26.82 -8.64 11.57
N VAL A 247 26.39 -7.44 11.18
CA VAL A 247 25.41 -7.24 10.10
C VAL A 247 25.98 -6.32 9.04
N GLN A 248 25.46 -6.42 7.82
CA GLN A 248 25.71 -5.46 6.76
C GLN A 248 24.49 -4.54 6.61
N GLY A 249 24.66 -3.24 6.82
CA GLY A 249 23.60 -2.26 6.64
C GLY A 249 23.47 -1.82 5.17
N LEU A 250 22.24 -1.67 4.69
CA LEU A 250 21.90 -0.98 3.44
C LEU A 250 20.81 0.05 3.72
N VAL A 251 21.13 1.33 3.53
CA VAL A 251 20.19 2.43 3.73
C VAL A 251 19.82 3.04 2.38
N VAL A 252 18.50 3.16 2.12
CA VAL A 252 17.97 3.80 0.92
C VAL A 252 17.68 5.25 1.24
N ASP A 253 18.54 6.14 0.73
CA ASP A 253 18.36 7.59 0.78
C ASP A 253 18.12 8.15 -0.63
N PRO A 254 16.87 8.45 -1.02
CA PRO A 254 16.58 8.99 -2.34
C PRO A 254 17.21 10.35 -2.62
N THR A 255 17.55 11.12 -1.59
CA THR A 255 18.23 12.42 -1.73
C THR A 255 19.70 12.25 -2.09
N GLY A 256 20.33 11.18 -1.59
CA GLY A 256 21.76 10.91 -1.73
C GLY A 256 22.64 11.86 -0.95
N GLU A 257 22.09 12.46 0.11
CA GLU A 257 22.82 13.40 0.98
C GLU A 257 23.52 12.70 2.14
N LEU A 258 23.08 11.50 2.51
CA LEU A 258 23.72 10.71 3.54
C LEU A 258 24.87 9.90 2.96
N LEU A 259 26.01 9.91 3.66
CA LEU A 259 27.22 9.19 3.30
C LEU A 259 27.66 8.32 4.48
N SER A 260 28.23 7.15 4.19
CA SER A 260 28.85 6.26 5.17
C SER A 260 29.91 5.41 4.48
N GLU A 261 30.97 5.07 5.22
CA GLU A 261 31.99 4.10 4.79
C GLU A 261 31.66 2.70 5.27
N GLU A 262 30.92 2.55 6.39
CA GLU A 262 30.59 1.27 7.01
C GLU A 262 29.25 0.71 6.54
N VAL A 263 28.32 1.56 6.05
CA VAL A 263 26.96 1.21 5.64
C VAL A 263 26.79 1.43 4.15
N LEU A 264 26.20 0.47 3.46
CA LEU A 264 25.89 0.63 2.05
C LEU A 264 24.81 1.69 1.85
N MET A 265 25.10 2.69 1.03
CA MET A 265 24.14 3.74 0.66
C MET A 265 23.65 3.55 -0.77
N ALA A 266 22.36 3.72 -0.99
CA ALA A 266 21.76 3.69 -2.32
C ALA A 266 20.60 4.69 -2.44
N ARG A 267 20.48 5.36 -3.59
CA ARG A 267 19.32 6.23 -3.86
C ARG A 267 18.09 5.44 -4.25
N ARG A 268 18.28 4.32 -4.93
CA ARG A 268 17.24 3.40 -5.39
C ARG A 268 17.79 1.98 -5.40
N ILE A 269 16.93 1.02 -5.16
CA ILE A 269 17.26 -0.41 -5.17
C ILE A 269 16.18 -1.21 -5.87
N PRO A 270 16.47 -2.42 -6.37
CA PRO A 270 15.47 -3.41 -6.74
C PRO A 270 14.90 -4.03 -5.45
N GLN A 271 13.96 -3.33 -4.79
CA GLN A 271 13.54 -3.60 -3.40
C GLN A 271 13.16 -5.06 -3.17
N ALA A 272 12.30 -5.63 -4.02
CA ALA A 272 11.87 -7.01 -3.87
C ALA A 272 13.03 -8.03 -3.94
N GLU A 273 14.08 -7.74 -4.73
CA GLU A 273 15.27 -8.62 -4.82
C GLU A 273 16.18 -8.46 -3.60
N VAL A 274 16.36 -7.23 -3.14
CA VAL A 274 17.15 -6.93 -1.93
C VAL A 274 16.49 -7.53 -0.70
N VAL A 275 15.16 -7.38 -0.55
CA VAL A 275 14.38 -7.95 0.55
C VAL A 275 14.56 -9.46 0.61
N ARG A 276 14.55 -10.18 -0.52
CA ARG A 276 14.79 -11.65 -0.53
C ARG A 276 16.16 -12.07 -0.01
N LYS A 277 17.13 -11.15 0.04
CA LYS A 277 18.49 -11.39 0.58
C LYS A 277 18.70 -10.80 1.97
N ALA A 278 17.72 -10.07 2.48
CA ALA A 278 17.81 -9.45 3.80
C ALA A 278 17.56 -10.46 4.93
N ALA A 279 18.02 -10.11 6.12
CA ALA A 279 17.70 -10.79 7.39
C ALA A 279 16.58 -10.06 8.14
N ALA A 280 16.52 -8.73 8.01
CA ALA A 280 15.44 -7.91 8.55
C ALA A 280 15.29 -6.60 7.74
N VAL A 281 14.13 -5.95 7.88
CA VAL A 281 13.85 -4.66 7.22
C VAL A 281 13.41 -3.63 8.25
N ILE A 282 14.01 -2.44 8.20
CA ILE A 282 13.57 -1.25 8.91
C ILE A 282 12.76 -0.40 7.92
N CYS A 283 11.48 -0.13 8.21
CA CYS A 283 10.64 0.63 7.29
C CYS A 283 9.66 1.57 8.01
N HIS A 284 9.01 2.44 7.23
CA HIS A 284 8.00 3.38 7.71
C HIS A 284 6.61 2.75 7.91
N GLY A 285 6.40 1.52 7.46
CA GLY A 285 5.10 0.86 7.54
C GLY A 285 4.19 1.10 6.35
N GLY A 286 4.74 1.37 5.17
CA GLY A 286 3.95 1.33 3.94
C GLY A 286 3.53 -0.11 3.62
N HIS A 287 2.25 -0.31 3.28
CA HIS A 287 1.65 -1.64 3.12
C HIS A 287 2.44 -2.55 2.15
N ASN A 288 2.90 -2.01 1.02
CA ASN A 288 3.66 -2.81 0.05
C ASN A 288 5.02 -3.28 0.61
N THR A 289 5.75 -2.39 1.31
CA THR A 289 7.04 -2.77 1.91
C THR A 289 6.88 -3.83 2.99
N VAL A 290 5.86 -3.69 3.84
CA VAL A 290 5.53 -4.70 4.87
C VAL A 290 5.15 -6.02 4.20
N SER A 291 4.30 -5.97 3.17
CA SER A 291 3.86 -7.17 2.43
C SER A 291 5.03 -7.87 1.72
N GLU A 292 5.92 -7.14 1.06
CA GLU A 292 7.14 -7.72 0.42
C GLU A 292 8.06 -8.37 1.45
N THR A 293 8.24 -7.72 2.60
CA THR A 293 9.06 -8.23 3.70
C THR A 293 8.49 -9.53 4.26
N LEU A 294 7.20 -9.54 4.60
CA LEU A 294 6.52 -10.71 5.16
C LEU A 294 6.33 -11.83 4.14
N ALA A 295 6.14 -11.52 2.85
CA ALA A 295 6.14 -12.52 1.79
C ALA A 295 7.49 -13.22 1.63
N SER A 296 8.58 -12.56 2.02
CA SER A 296 9.91 -13.15 2.12
C SER A 296 10.14 -13.90 3.44
N GLY A 297 9.21 -13.84 4.38
CA GLY A 297 9.30 -14.49 5.70
C GLY A 297 10.24 -13.79 6.66
N LEU A 298 10.46 -12.49 6.48
CA LEU A 298 11.41 -11.71 7.27
C LEU A 298 10.69 -10.90 8.34
N PRO A 299 11.27 -10.80 9.53
CA PRO A 299 10.81 -9.88 10.56
C PRO A 299 11.16 -8.44 10.22
N LEU A 300 10.48 -7.48 10.87
CA LEU A 300 10.68 -6.07 10.58
C LEU A 300 10.70 -5.18 11.83
N VAL A 301 11.36 -4.04 11.66
CA VAL A 301 11.29 -2.90 12.59
C VAL A 301 10.52 -1.78 11.89
N ILE A 302 9.43 -1.31 12.50
CA ILE A 302 8.52 -0.38 11.85
C ILE A 302 8.50 0.98 12.58
N ALA A 303 8.72 2.06 11.83
CA ALA A 303 8.75 3.42 12.35
C ALA A 303 7.71 4.29 11.62
N PRO A 304 6.43 4.26 12.04
CA PRO A 304 5.35 4.95 11.34
C PRO A 304 5.52 6.46 11.35
N ILE A 305 5.29 7.08 10.21
CA ILE A 305 5.40 8.52 9.98
C ILE A 305 4.03 9.17 9.99
N ARG A 306 3.08 8.62 9.22
CA ARG A 306 1.76 9.22 8.97
C ARG A 306 0.74 8.19 8.47
N ASP A 307 -0.50 8.64 8.29
CA ASP A 307 -1.61 7.91 7.68
C ASP A 307 -1.93 6.58 8.37
N ASP A 308 -2.15 5.56 7.59
CA ASP A 308 -2.47 4.20 8.01
C ASP A 308 -1.28 3.43 8.63
N GLN A 309 -0.06 3.98 8.53
CA GLN A 309 1.17 3.33 8.98
C GLN A 309 1.15 2.98 10.47
N SER A 310 0.51 3.83 11.30
CA SER A 310 0.39 3.55 12.74
C SER A 310 -0.49 2.35 13.04
N MET A 311 -1.52 2.12 12.23
CA MET A 311 -2.43 0.98 12.37
C MET A 311 -1.75 -0.29 11.83
N LEU A 312 -1.05 -0.18 10.70
CA LEU A 312 -0.27 -1.30 10.19
C LEU A 312 0.86 -1.70 11.16
N ALA A 313 1.46 -0.73 11.86
CA ALA A 313 2.42 -1.02 12.93
C ALA A 313 1.78 -1.82 14.08
N GLN A 314 0.55 -1.52 14.46
CA GLN A 314 -0.19 -2.30 15.45
C GLN A 314 -0.46 -3.73 14.95
N GLN A 315 -0.82 -3.91 13.69
CA GLN A 315 -1.00 -5.24 13.08
C GLN A 315 0.32 -6.04 13.10
N VAL A 316 1.45 -5.40 12.76
CA VAL A 316 2.79 -6.01 12.81
C VAL A 316 3.15 -6.48 14.21
N GLU A 317 2.94 -5.63 15.24
CA GLU A 317 3.20 -5.99 16.63
C GLU A 317 2.25 -7.10 17.12
N ALA A 318 0.95 -7.00 16.81
CA ALA A 318 -0.05 -7.99 17.20
C ALA A 318 0.19 -9.36 16.54
N ALA A 319 0.68 -9.39 15.29
CA ALA A 319 1.06 -10.61 14.60
C ALA A 319 2.41 -11.19 15.09
N GLY A 320 3.14 -10.45 15.93
CA GLY A 320 4.45 -10.85 16.47
C GLY A 320 5.56 -10.90 15.41
N VAL A 321 5.41 -10.17 14.30
CA VAL A 321 6.36 -10.22 13.18
C VAL A 321 7.39 -9.08 13.22
N GLY A 322 7.33 -8.22 14.23
CA GLY A 322 8.27 -7.12 14.37
C GLY A 322 7.93 -6.18 15.52
N LEU A 323 8.75 -5.15 15.66
CA LEU A 323 8.68 -4.15 16.72
C LEU A 323 8.53 -2.74 16.16
N ARG A 324 7.88 -1.87 16.94
CA ARG A 324 7.62 -0.48 16.57
C ARG A 324 8.59 0.48 17.23
N LEU A 325 9.08 1.45 16.45
CA LEU A 325 9.87 2.59 16.89
C LEU A 325 9.09 3.92 16.77
N ARG A 326 9.49 4.91 17.54
CA ARG A 326 8.95 6.28 17.43
C ARG A 326 9.79 7.08 16.42
N PHE A 327 9.31 7.19 15.19
CA PHE A 327 10.01 7.82 14.07
C PHE A 327 10.66 9.16 14.42
N ASP A 328 9.95 10.05 15.10
CA ASP A 328 10.37 11.42 15.40
C ASP A 328 11.36 11.58 16.58
N ARG A 329 11.56 10.52 17.38
CA ARG A 329 12.33 10.58 18.63
C ARG A 329 13.44 9.54 18.74
N VAL A 330 13.30 8.43 18.01
CA VAL A 330 14.24 7.31 18.11
C VAL A 330 15.67 7.74 17.79
N LYS A 331 16.62 7.14 18.48
CA LYS A 331 18.05 7.31 18.34
C LYS A 331 18.74 6.01 17.95
N ALA A 332 19.96 6.09 17.42
CA ALA A 332 20.74 4.95 16.99
C ALA A 332 20.84 3.81 18.02
N PRO A 333 21.06 4.05 19.34
CA PRO A 333 21.06 2.98 20.33
C PRO A 333 19.72 2.25 20.45
N ASP A 334 18.59 2.97 20.34
CA ASP A 334 17.26 2.36 20.39
C ASP A 334 17.03 1.47 19.15
N ILE A 335 17.43 1.94 17.96
CA ILE A 335 17.35 1.17 16.72
C ILE A 335 18.17 -0.10 16.83
N ARG A 336 19.42 -0.02 17.34
CA ARG A 336 20.29 -1.18 17.55
C ARG A 336 19.64 -2.19 18.50
N GLY A 337 19.18 -1.75 19.67
CA GLY A 337 18.55 -2.63 20.65
C GLY A 337 17.35 -3.37 20.06
N THR A 338 16.44 -2.63 19.40
CA THR A 338 15.25 -3.21 18.75
C THR A 338 15.62 -4.16 17.62
N LEU A 339 16.61 -3.79 16.80
CA LEU A 339 17.05 -4.63 15.70
C LEU A 339 17.75 -5.92 16.19
N THR A 340 18.57 -5.81 17.22
CA THR A 340 19.20 -6.98 17.86
C THR A 340 18.13 -7.92 18.38
N GLU A 341 17.11 -7.44 19.08
CA GLU A 341 16.00 -8.25 19.56
C GLU A 341 15.29 -8.96 18.41
N VAL A 342 14.91 -8.23 17.35
CA VAL A 342 14.22 -8.80 16.19
C VAL A 342 15.06 -9.87 15.47
N LEU A 343 16.39 -9.70 15.42
CA LEU A 343 17.31 -10.65 14.76
C LEU A 343 17.65 -11.87 15.61
N THR A 344 17.66 -11.74 16.95
CA THR A 344 18.12 -12.81 17.84
C THR A 344 16.99 -13.62 18.47
N GLU A 345 15.79 -13.02 18.63
CA GLU A 345 14.63 -13.74 19.19
C GLU A 345 13.93 -14.56 18.11
N PRO A 346 13.99 -15.92 18.17
CA PRO A 346 13.43 -16.79 17.14
C PRO A 346 11.92 -16.63 16.90
N ALA A 347 11.22 -16.08 17.88
CA ALA A 347 9.78 -15.89 17.83
C ALA A 347 9.34 -14.99 16.65
N TYR A 348 10.10 -13.92 16.35
CA TYR A 348 9.80 -13.00 15.25
C TYR A 348 9.96 -13.69 13.89
N ALA A 349 11.06 -14.42 13.68
CA ALA A 349 11.28 -15.17 12.45
C ALA A 349 10.21 -16.26 12.25
N ALA A 350 9.84 -16.97 13.32
CA ALA A 350 8.80 -17.98 13.28
C ALA A 350 7.42 -17.37 12.96
N ALA A 351 7.09 -16.21 13.51
CA ALA A 351 5.87 -15.50 13.21
C ALA A 351 5.84 -15.00 11.74
N ALA A 352 6.94 -14.40 11.26
CA ALA A 352 7.06 -13.98 9.87
C ALA A 352 6.94 -15.16 8.89
N ALA A 353 7.50 -16.33 9.24
CA ALA A 353 7.34 -17.54 8.44
C ALA A 353 5.87 -18.03 8.38
N ARG A 354 5.10 -17.91 9.47
CA ARG A 354 3.66 -18.23 9.47
C ARG A 354 2.88 -17.27 8.57
N VAL A 355 3.16 -15.97 8.63
CA VAL A 355 2.50 -14.99 7.76
C VAL A 355 2.86 -15.24 6.30
N ARG A 356 4.14 -15.54 5.98
CA ARG A 356 4.56 -15.95 4.63
C ARG A 356 3.76 -17.15 4.12
N ALA A 357 3.62 -18.17 4.94
CA ALA A 357 2.86 -19.38 4.57
C ALA A 357 1.38 -19.04 4.31
N SER A 358 0.77 -18.18 5.13
CA SER A 358 -0.59 -17.68 4.94
C SER A 358 -0.73 -16.88 3.63
N PHE A 359 0.22 -16.00 3.32
CA PHE A 359 0.26 -15.23 2.07
C PHE A 359 0.33 -16.16 0.85
N ALA A 360 1.21 -17.17 0.90
CA ALA A 360 1.34 -18.14 -0.19
C ALA A 360 0.05 -18.96 -0.39
N ALA A 361 -0.57 -19.39 0.71
CA ALA A 361 -1.82 -20.16 0.67
C ALA A 361 -3.02 -19.35 0.14
N ALA A 362 -2.99 -18.03 0.27
CA ALA A 362 -4.05 -17.15 -0.21
C ALA A 362 -4.07 -16.97 -1.75
N GLY A 363 -3.01 -17.34 -2.46
CA GLY A 363 -2.96 -17.46 -3.93
C GLY A 363 -2.60 -16.18 -4.70
N GLY A 364 -2.50 -15.01 -4.04
CA GLY A 364 -2.02 -13.76 -4.66
C GLY A 364 -2.85 -13.30 -5.85
N VAL A 365 -2.16 -12.91 -6.92
CA VAL A 365 -2.78 -12.38 -8.15
C VAL A 365 -3.66 -13.40 -8.88
N VAL A 366 -3.30 -14.68 -8.79
CA VAL A 366 -4.07 -15.77 -9.39
C VAL A 366 -5.44 -15.87 -8.72
N ALA A 367 -5.48 -15.94 -7.38
CA ALA A 367 -6.74 -15.96 -6.64
C ALA A 367 -7.57 -14.68 -6.86
N ALA A 368 -6.91 -13.51 -6.95
CA ALA A 368 -7.61 -12.26 -7.27
C ALA A 368 -8.30 -12.34 -8.64
N ALA A 369 -7.61 -12.84 -9.66
CA ALA A 369 -8.18 -13.01 -10.99
C ALA A 369 -9.33 -14.04 -10.99
N ASP A 370 -9.17 -15.18 -10.28
CA ASP A 370 -10.23 -16.20 -10.16
C ASP A 370 -11.52 -15.61 -9.56
N HIS A 371 -11.39 -14.80 -8.50
CA HIS A 371 -12.54 -14.11 -7.91
C HIS A 371 -13.17 -13.09 -8.87
N LEU A 372 -12.37 -12.35 -9.63
CA LEU A 372 -12.90 -11.41 -10.63
C LEU A 372 -13.63 -12.11 -11.77
N GLU A 373 -13.13 -13.26 -12.23
CA GLU A 373 -13.78 -14.06 -13.26
C GLU A 373 -15.09 -14.71 -12.80
N SER A 374 -15.23 -14.97 -11.49
CA SER A 374 -16.42 -15.59 -10.89
C SER A 374 -17.58 -14.63 -10.65
N LEU A 375 -17.40 -13.33 -10.85
CA LEU A 375 -18.48 -12.36 -10.68
C LEU A 375 -19.61 -12.57 -11.69
N PRO A 376 -20.88 -12.45 -11.26
CA PRO A 376 -22.03 -12.49 -12.17
C PRO A 376 -21.92 -11.33 -13.17
N ARG A 377 -22.24 -11.65 -14.43
CA ARG A 377 -22.23 -10.71 -15.56
C ARG A 377 -23.60 -10.12 -15.81
#